data_6e46da7666b599c9be3f065c7a506596
#
_entry.id   6e46da7666b599c9be3f065c7a506596
#
_cell.length_a   1.000
_cell.length_b   1.000
_cell.length_c   1.000
_cell.angle_alpha   90.00
_cell.angle_beta   90.00
_cell.angle_gamma   90.00
#
_symmetry.space_group_name_H-M   'P 1'
#
loop_
_entity.id
_entity.type
_entity.pdbx_description
1 polymer ?
#
loop_
_entity_poly.entity_id
_entity_poly.type
_entity_poly.pdbx_seq_one_letter_code
_entity_poly.pdbx_strand_id
1 'polypeptide(L)'
;QSAEMSEFEFGLIVAGNAFHRWVVHCMAAAGLKDLMPLDVLVLHHVTHRARDKRLADICFIMNVEDTHLINYALKKLQGLGVVASRKIGKEVTYGPTEQGRAFVERYREIREDCLINALRADDALNHDIGELARLLRVLSGIYDQAARSAASL
;
A
#
# COMPACT_ATOMS: atom_id res chain seq x y z
N GLN A 1 -18.05 24.47 9.80
CA GLN A 1 -17.05 24.67 8.74
C GLN A 1 -15.66 24.57 9.35
N SER A 2 -14.78 23.74 8.78
CA SER A 2 -13.42 23.54 9.31
C SER A 2 -12.40 23.85 8.21
N ALA A 3 -11.65 24.93 8.40
CA ALA A 3 -10.55 25.28 7.52
C ALA A 3 -9.42 24.24 7.61
N GLU A 4 -9.19 23.71 8.79
CA GLU A 4 -8.17 22.69 9.05
C GLU A 4 -8.47 21.41 8.27
N MET A 5 -9.73 20.98 8.21
CA MET A 5 -10.12 19.79 7.44
C MET A 5 -9.92 20.01 5.94
N SER A 6 -10.24 21.21 5.43
CA SER A 6 -10.04 21.53 4.01
C SER A 6 -8.56 21.52 3.65
N GLU A 7 -7.70 22.09 4.49
CA GLU A 7 -6.25 22.04 4.30
C GLU A 7 -5.71 20.62 4.37
N PHE A 8 -6.21 19.83 5.33
CA PHE A 8 -5.83 18.42 5.44
C PHE A 8 -6.20 17.66 4.17
N GLU A 9 -7.41 17.81 3.70
CA GLU A 9 -7.89 17.10 2.49
C GLU A 9 -7.10 17.49 1.25
N PHE A 10 -6.75 18.76 1.10
CA PHE A 10 -5.86 19.18 0.03
C PHE A 10 -4.48 18.53 0.15
N GLY A 11 -3.93 18.53 1.35
CA GLY A 11 -2.65 17.85 1.63
C GLY A 11 -2.70 16.35 1.33
N LEU A 12 -3.80 15.70 1.67
CA LEU A 12 -4.01 14.28 1.41
C LEU A 12 -4.02 13.98 -0.10
N ILE A 13 -4.68 14.83 -0.90
CA ILE A 13 -4.69 14.70 -2.35
C ILE A 13 -3.28 14.84 -2.92
N VAL A 14 -2.59 15.91 -2.55
CA VAL A 14 -1.25 16.21 -3.07
C VAL A 14 -0.24 15.14 -2.65
N ALA A 15 -0.22 14.80 -1.37
CA ALA A 15 0.70 13.79 -0.83
C ALA A 15 0.37 12.40 -1.37
N GLY A 16 -0.91 12.07 -1.52
CA GLY A 16 -1.34 10.79 -2.08
C GLY A 16 -0.81 10.58 -3.50
N ASN A 17 -0.92 11.61 -4.34
CA ASN A 17 -0.40 11.55 -5.71
C ASN A 17 1.13 11.42 -5.73
N ALA A 18 1.82 12.15 -4.87
CA ALA A 18 3.28 12.04 -4.74
C ALA A 18 3.71 10.66 -4.26
N PHE A 19 3.01 10.11 -3.27
CA PHE A 19 3.25 8.76 -2.76
C PHE A 19 3.06 7.70 -3.85
N HIS A 20 1.98 7.80 -4.63
CA HIS A 20 1.72 6.86 -5.72
C HIS A 20 2.81 6.91 -6.79
N ARG A 21 3.28 8.11 -7.16
CA ARG A 21 4.41 8.24 -8.09
C ARG A 21 5.68 7.61 -7.52
N TRP A 22 5.93 7.86 -6.24
CA TRP A 22 7.10 7.33 -5.56
C TRP A 22 7.14 5.80 -5.59
N VAL A 23 6.05 5.12 -5.20
CA VAL A 23 6.05 3.65 -5.14
C VAL A 23 6.26 3.02 -6.51
N VAL A 24 5.69 3.60 -7.56
CA VAL A 24 5.86 3.12 -8.93
C VAL A 24 7.29 3.31 -9.41
N HIS A 25 7.88 4.49 -9.20
CA HIS A 25 9.26 4.77 -9.60
C HIS A 25 10.28 3.95 -8.82
N CYS A 26 10.05 3.77 -7.52
CA CYS A 26 10.92 2.95 -6.68
C CYS A 26 10.92 1.48 -7.14
N MET A 27 9.75 0.92 -7.42
CA MET A 27 9.66 -0.46 -7.90
C MET A 27 10.24 -0.61 -9.33
N ALA A 28 10.07 0.39 -10.18
CA ALA A 28 10.69 0.40 -11.51
C ALA A 28 12.22 0.40 -11.40
N ALA A 29 12.77 1.21 -10.48
CA ALA A 29 14.21 1.22 -10.20
C ALA A 29 14.69 -0.12 -9.63
N ALA A 30 13.84 -0.84 -8.91
CA ALA A 30 14.12 -2.19 -8.43
C ALA A 30 14.09 -3.24 -9.55
N GLY A 31 13.60 -2.89 -10.73
CA GLY A 31 13.59 -3.75 -11.90
C GLY A 31 12.21 -4.23 -12.36
N LEU A 32 11.15 -3.86 -11.66
CA LEU A 32 9.79 -4.26 -12.01
C LEU A 32 8.99 -3.06 -12.46
N LYS A 33 8.86 -2.92 -13.78
CA LYS A 33 8.23 -1.77 -14.45
C LYS A 33 6.76 -2.03 -14.78
N ASP A 34 6.08 -0.96 -15.19
CA ASP A 34 4.71 -1.00 -15.73
C ASP A 34 3.66 -1.46 -14.73
N LEU A 35 3.92 -1.22 -13.45
CA LEU A 35 2.95 -1.47 -12.38
C LEU A 35 2.18 -0.19 -12.05
N MET A 36 0.91 -0.36 -11.73
CA MET A 36 0.11 0.68 -11.09
C MET A 36 0.46 0.75 -9.59
N PRO A 37 0.19 1.89 -8.92
CA PRO A 37 0.45 2.00 -7.48
C PRO A 37 -0.15 0.86 -6.66
N LEU A 38 -1.39 0.48 -6.95
CA LEU A 38 -2.07 -0.60 -6.25
C LEU A 38 -1.33 -1.93 -6.41
N ASP A 39 -0.80 -2.22 -7.58
CA ASP A 39 -0.03 -3.45 -7.83
C ASP A 39 1.19 -3.53 -6.93
N VAL A 40 1.93 -2.42 -6.82
CA VAL A 40 3.13 -2.34 -5.95
C VAL A 40 2.75 -2.57 -4.49
N LEU A 41 1.67 -1.92 -4.03
CA LEU A 41 1.22 -2.03 -2.64
C LEU A 41 0.71 -3.44 -2.33
N VAL A 42 0.00 -4.07 -3.26
CA VAL A 42 -0.45 -5.46 -3.10
C VAL A 42 0.77 -6.40 -2.99
N LEU A 43 1.77 -6.23 -3.84
CA LEU A 43 2.99 -7.03 -3.77
C LEU A 43 3.67 -6.90 -2.40
N HIS A 44 3.75 -5.70 -1.85
CA HIS A 44 4.29 -5.47 -0.51
C HIS A 44 3.49 -6.21 0.56
N HIS A 45 2.17 -6.13 0.52
CA HIS A 45 1.30 -6.80 1.51
C HIS A 45 1.39 -8.31 1.42
N VAL A 46 1.45 -8.87 0.22
CA VAL A 46 1.63 -10.31 0.00
C VAL A 46 2.97 -10.79 0.53
N THR A 47 4.00 -9.95 0.44
CA THR A 47 5.37 -10.28 0.87
C THR A 47 5.58 -10.05 2.37
N HIS A 48 4.74 -9.22 2.99
CA HIS A 48 4.90 -8.82 4.38
C HIS A 48 4.69 -10.02 5.31
N ARG A 49 5.67 -10.29 6.18
CA ARG A 49 5.75 -11.46 7.05
C ARG A 49 5.79 -12.78 6.24
N ALA A 50 6.24 -13.84 6.85
CA ALA A 50 6.43 -15.14 6.19
C ALA A 50 5.14 -15.99 6.16
N ARG A 51 4.00 -15.37 5.85
CA ARG A 51 2.70 -16.04 5.85
C ARG A 51 1.90 -15.64 4.61
N ASP A 52 1.41 -16.64 3.89
CA ASP A 52 0.51 -16.42 2.75
C ASP A 52 -0.81 -15.79 3.22
N LYS A 53 -1.42 -14.99 2.36
CA LYS A 53 -2.60 -14.19 2.66
C LYS A 53 -3.75 -14.55 1.75
N ARG A 54 -4.96 -14.50 2.30
CA ARG A 54 -6.19 -14.63 1.52
C ARG A 54 -6.55 -13.28 0.90
N LEU A 55 -7.33 -13.31 -0.17
CA LEU A 55 -7.86 -12.10 -0.81
C LEU A 55 -8.56 -11.18 0.20
N ALA A 56 -9.41 -11.75 1.05
CA ALA A 56 -10.14 -10.98 2.05
C ALA A 56 -9.23 -10.29 3.05
N ASP A 57 -8.12 -10.93 3.44
CA ASP A 57 -7.14 -10.34 4.37
C ASP A 57 -6.44 -9.13 3.75
N ILE A 58 -6.08 -9.24 2.47
CA ILE A 58 -5.43 -8.14 1.76
C ILE A 58 -6.39 -6.94 1.65
N CYS A 59 -7.63 -7.19 1.25
CA CYS A 59 -8.65 -6.15 1.16
C CYS A 59 -8.88 -5.45 2.50
N PHE A 60 -8.95 -6.23 3.57
CA PHE A 60 -9.17 -5.70 4.92
C PHE A 60 -8.01 -4.81 5.38
N ILE A 61 -6.77 -5.30 5.25
CA ILE A 61 -5.58 -4.57 5.70
C ILE A 61 -5.39 -3.29 4.90
N MET A 62 -5.65 -3.32 3.60
CA MET A 62 -5.48 -2.16 2.72
C MET A 62 -6.69 -1.24 2.72
N ASN A 63 -7.77 -1.63 3.41
CA ASN A 63 -9.03 -0.89 3.42
C ASN A 63 -9.60 -0.69 2.00
N VAL A 64 -9.53 -1.74 1.20
CA VAL A 64 -10.10 -1.76 -0.16
C VAL A 64 -11.42 -2.50 -0.12
N GLU A 65 -12.50 -1.79 -0.41
CA GLU A 65 -13.86 -2.34 -0.39
C GLU A 65 -14.14 -3.22 -1.60
N ASP A 66 -13.71 -2.78 -2.80
CA ASP A 66 -13.92 -3.53 -4.04
C ASP A 66 -12.87 -4.64 -4.20
N THR A 67 -13.28 -5.88 -3.92
CA THR A 67 -12.41 -7.05 -4.02
C THR A 67 -11.89 -7.30 -5.44
N HIS A 68 -12.60 -6.82 -6.47
CA HIS A 68 -12.17 -7.00 -7.87
C HIS A 68 -10.86 -6.27 -8.14
N LEU A 69 -10.62 -5.11 -7.51
CA LEU A 69 -9.39 -4.35 -7.68
C LEU A 69 -8.18 -5.15 -7.19
N ILE A 70 -8.30 -5.77 -6.02
CA ILE A 70 -7.22 -6.59 -5.45
C ILE A 70 -7.02 -7.86 -6.26
N ASN A 71 -8.12 -8.52 -6.64
CA ASN A 71 -8.03 -9.73 -7.45
C ASN A 71 -7.36 -9.47 -8.80
N TYR A 72 -7.68 -8.34 -9.45
CA TYR A 72 -7.05 -7.95 -10.70
C TYR A 72 -5.54 -7.73 -10.52
N ALA A 73 -5.15 -7.01 -9.46
CA ALA A 73 -3.74 -6.79 -9.13
C ALA A 73 -2.99 -8.10 -8.89
N LEU A 74 -3.61 -9.02 -8.12
CA LEU A 74 -3.01 -10.34 -7.85
C LEU A 74 -2.81 -11.14 -9.13
N LYS A 75 -3.78 -11.16 -10.03
CA LYS A 75 -3.67 -11.86 -11.31
C LYS A 75 -2.54 -11.29 -12.16
N LYS A 76 -2.41 -9.97 -12.21
CA LYS A 76 -1.32 -9.29 -12.92
C LYS A 76 0.03 -9.69 -12.34
N LEU A 77 0.17 -9.67 -11.02
CA LEU A 77 1.40 -10.05 -10.34
C LEU A 77 1.74 -11.53 -10.52
N GLN A 78 0.74 -12.41 -10.56
CA GLN A 78 0.93 -13.82 -10.88
C GLN A 78 1.44 -14.00 -12.32
N GLY A 79 0.86 -13.26 -13.26
CA GLY A 79 1.30 -13.27 -14.65
C GLY A 79 2.74 -12.82 -14.83
N LEU A 80 3.21 -11.93 -13.96
CA LEU A 80 4.60 -11.45 -13.95
C LEU A 80 5.55 -12.39 -13.20
N GLY A 81 5.03 -13.44 -12.55
CA GLY A 81 5.83 -14.42 -11.83
C GLY A 81 6.34 -13.95 -10.48
N VAL A 82 5.76 -12.89 -9.90
CA VAL A 82 6.20 -12.35 -8.59
C VAL A 82 5.29 -12.74 -7.43
N VAL A 83 4.10 -13.25 -7.73
CA VAL A 83 3.15 -13.78 -6.75
C VAL A 83 2.70 -15.15 -7.22
N ALA A 84 2.49 -16.06 -6.29
CA ALA A 84 1.94 -17.38 -6.52
C ALA A 84 0.71 -17.60 -5.65
N SER A 85 -0.27 -18.31 -6.18
CA SER A 85 -1.42 -18.76 -5.40
C SER A 85 -1.22 -20.21 -4.96
N ARG A 86 -1.79 -20.55 -3.80
CA ARG A 86 -1.80 -21.90 -3.26
C ARG A 86 -3.22 -22.23 -2.84
N LYS A 87 -3.72 -23.37 -3.28
CA LYS A 87 -5.03 -23.84 -2.90
C LYS A 87 -4.90 -24.96 -1.87
N ILE A 88 -5.51 -24.77 -0.70
CA ILE A 88 -5.58 -25.76 0.35
C ILE A 88 -7.06 -25.99 0.67
N GLY A 89 -7.60 -27.14 0.24
CA GLY A 89 -9.03 -27.38 0.30
C GLY A 89 -9.79 -26.41 -0.59
N LYS A 90 -10.70 -25.64 0.00
CA LYS A 90 -11.47 -24.58 -0.69
C LYS A 90 -10.82 -23.21 -0.57
N GLU A 91 -9.78 -23.08 0.23
CA GLU A 91 -9.13 -21.81 0.51
C GLU A 91 -8.00 -21.56 -0.48
N VAL A 92 -7.97 -20.32 -1.02
CA VAL A 92 -6.88 -19.85 -1.89
C VAL A 92 -6.10 -18.79 -1.12
N THR A 93 -4.79 -18.98 -1.04
CA THR A 93 -3.87 -18.01 -0.44
C THR A 93 -2.87 -17.55 -1.47
N TYR A 94 -2.27 -16.39 -1.22
CA TYR A 94 -1.30 -15.74 -2.09
C TYR A 94 -0.03 -15.46 -1.31
N GLY A 95 1.09 -15.75 -1.92
CA GLY A 95 2.41 -15.48 -1.35
C GLY A 95 3.37 -15.03 -2.43
N PRO A 96 4.51 -14.45 -2.04
CA PRO A 96 5.52 -14.06 -3.01
C PRO A 96 6.25 -15.27 -3.56
N THR A 97 6.67 -15.16 -4.81
CA THR A 97 7.70 -16.07 -5.35
C THR A 97 9.07 -15.60 -4.86
N GLU A 98 10.11 -16.40 -5.10
CA GLU A 98 11.49 -15.98 -4.83
C GLU A 98 11.82 -14.69 -5.59
N GLN A 99 11.40 -14.59 -6.83
CA GLN A 99 11.58 -13.38 -7.65
C GLN A 99 10.84 -12.18 -7.05
N GLY A 100 9.62 -12.37 -6.56
CA GLY A 100 8.85 -11.33 -5.89
C GLY A 100 9.56 -10.81 -4.65
N ARG A 101 10.10 -11.70 -3.83
CA ARG A 101 10.90 -11.32 -2.65
C ARG A 101 12.13 -10.50 -3.04
N ALA A 102 12.80 -10.89 -4.11
CA ALA A 102 13.99 -10.18 -4.58
C ALA A 102 13.67 -8.74 -5.00
N PHE A 103 12.56 -8.53 -5.71
CA PHE A 103 12.12 -7.18 -6.08
C PHE A 103 11.77 -6.33 -4.85
N VAL A 104 11.06 -6.89 -3.88
CA VAL A 104 10.69 -6.17 -2.65
C VAL A 104 11.94 -5.81 -1.85
N GLU A 105 12.92 -6.70 -1.77
CA GLU A 105 14.18 -6.41 -1.07
C GLU A 105 14.95 -5.29 -1.78
N ARG A 106 15.04 -5.34 -3.10
CA ARG A 106 15.67 -4.26 -3.88
C ARG A 106 14.93 -2.94 -3.71
N TYR A 107 13.60 -2.97 -3.66
CA TYR A 107 12.79 -1.79 -3.35
C TYR A 107 13.17 -1.19 -1.99
N ARG A 108 13.34 -2.02 -0.97
CA ARG A 108 13.74 -1.56 0.37
C ARG A 108 15.08 -0.86 0.35
N GLU A 109 16.06 -1.38 -0.37
CA GLU A 109 17.38 -0.75 -0.51
C GLU A 109 17.26 0.63 -1.14
N ILE A 110 16.51 0.75 -2.24
CA ILE A 110 16.30 2.02 -2.93
C ILE A 110 15.53 3.00 -2.04
N ARG A 111 14.54 2.53 -1.32
CA ARG A 111 13.79 3.34 -0.37
C ARG A 111 14.70 3.90 0.72
N GLU A 112 15.60 3.10 1.25
CA GLU A 112 16.56 3.52 2.24
C GLU A 112 17.46 4.64 1.69
N ASP A 113 18.01 4.46 0.51
CA ASP A 113 18.91 5.42 -0.11
C ASP A 113 18.22 6.72 -0.53
N CYS A 114 17.06 6.63 -1.14
CA CYS A 114 16.39 7.80 -1.74
C CYS A 114 15.43 8.53 -0.79
N LEU A 115 14.82 7.82 0.16
CA LEU A 115 13.80 8.41 1.02
C LEU A 115 14.21 8.47 2.49
N ILE A 116 14.57 7.34 3.08
CA ILE A 116 14.80 7.26 4.52
C ILE A 116 16.03 8.09 4.93
N ASN A 117 17.10 8.04 4.17
CA ASN A 117 18.31 8.83 4.47
C ASN A 117 18.02 10.34 4.45
N ALA A 118 17.12 10.79 3.56
CA ALA A 118 16.71 12.19 3.55
C ALA A 118 15.93 12.60 4.80
N LEU A 119 15.14 11.68 5.36
CA LEU A 119 14.33 11.91 6.56
C LEU A 119 15.15 11.83 7.85
N ARG A 120 16.24 11.07 7.88
CA ARG A 120 17.08 10.88 9.07
C ARG A 120 17.78 12.15 9.56
N ALA A 121 17.86 13.16 8.72
CA ALA A 121 18.49 14.42 9.08
C ALA A 121 17.67 15.23 10.09
N ASP A 122 16.42 14.87 10.33
CA ASP A 122 15.49 15.60 11.19
C ASP A 122 14.67 14.65 12.08
N ASP A 123 15.10 14.49 13.32
CA ASP A 123 14.43 13.63 14.30
C ASP A 123 13.02 14.14 14.66
N ALA A 124 12.83 15.48 14.68
CA ALA A 124 11.54 16.08 14.96
C ALA A 124 10.53 15.72 13.87
N LEU A 125 10.93 15.77 12.60
CA LEU A 125 10.09 15.39 11.48
C LEU A 125 9.68 13.92 11.58
N ASN A 126 10.60 13.04 11.94
CA ASN A 126 10.33 11.62 12.11
C ASN A 126 9.29 11.35 13.21
N HIS A 127 9.37 12.09 14.31
CA HIS A 127 8.36 12.01 15.38
C HIS A 127 6.99 12.48 14.89
N ASP A 128 6.94 13.60 14.19
CA ASP A 128 5.70 14.15 13.63
C ASP A 128 5.07 13.20 12.60
N ILE A 129 5.87 12.52 11.79
CA ILE A 129 5.39 11.50 10.85
C ILE A 129 4.70 10.35 11.60
N GLY A 130 5.25 9.90 12.72
CA GLY A 130 4.64 8.86 13.56
C GLY A 130 3.28 9.29 14.10
N GLU A 131 3.17 10.54 14.59
CA GLU A 131 1.91 11.11 15.04
C GLU A 131 0.90 11.24 13.90
N LEU A 132 1.35 11.71 12.74
CA LEU A 132 0.51 11.81 11.55
C LEU A 132 -0.03 10.43 11.13
N ALA A 133 0.80 9.39 11.18
CA ALA A 133 0.38 8.02 10.87
C ALA A 133 -0.77 7.57 11.78
N ARG A 134 -0.69 7.89 13.08
CA ARG A 134 -1.76 7.60 14.04
C ARG A 134 -3.04 8.34 13.68
N LEU A 135 -2.93 9.63 13.37
CA LEU A 135 -4.08 10.46 13.01
C LEU A 135 -4.73 10.00 11.70
N LEU A 136 -3.93 9.58 10.72
CA LEU A 136 -4.45 9.05 9.45
C LEU A 136 -5.32 7.80 9.68
N ARG A 137 -4.90 6.91 10.58
CA ARG A 137 -5.71 5.73 10.92
C ARG A 137 -7.04 6.12 11.58
N VAL A 138 -7.02 7.09 12.48
CA VAL A 138 -8.25 7.60 13.12
C VAL A 138 -9.18 8.22 12.07
N LEU A 139 -8.63 9.07 11.21
CA LEU A 139 -9.40 9.74 10.15
C LEU A 139 -9.96 8.77 9.14
N SER A 140 -9.24 7.70 8.82
CA SER A 140 -9.73 6.65 7.94
C SER A 140 -11.06 6.08 8.44
N GLY A 141 -11.16 5.76 9.74
CA GLY A 141 -12.40 5.29 10.35
C GLY A 141 -13.52 6.33 10.31
N ILE A 142 -13.19 7.59 10.53
CA ILE A 142 -14.16 8.69 10.48
C ILE A 142 -14.69 8.88 9.05
N TYR A 143 -13.83 8.83 8.04
CA TYR A 143 -14.23 8.91 6.65
C TYR A 143 -15.14 7.76 6.25
N ASP A 144 -14.79 6.53 6.64
CA ASP A 144 -15.61 5.35 6.33
C ASP A 144 -17.00 5.47 6.96
N GLN A 145 -17.10 5.95 8.20
CA GLN A 145 -18.38 6.19 8.86
C GLN A 145 -19.18 7.31 8.16
N ALA A 146 -18.52 8.39 7.77
CA ALA A 146 -19.15 9.48 7.04
C ALA A 146 -19.70 9.00 5.69
N ALA A 147 -18.95 8.14 4.99
CA ALA A 147 -19.38 7.56 3.72
C ALA A 147 -20.64 6.70 3.90
N ARG A 148 -20.70 5.88 4.96
CA ARG A 148 -21.90 5.08 5.27
C ARG A 148 -23.10 5.97 5.59
N SER A 149 -22.90 7.02 6.35
CA SER A 149 -23.96 7.99 6.67
C SER A 149 -24.49 8.68 5.42
N ALA A 150 -23.59 9.12 4.54
CA ALA A 150 -23.98 9.76 3.28
C ALA A 150 -24.74 8.81 2.35
N ALA A 151 -24.36 7.54 2.33
CA ALA A 151 -25.01 6.52 1.50
C ALA A 151 -26.44 6.22 1.94
N SER A 152 -26.82 6.55 3.17
CA SER A 152 -28.17 6.33 3.69
C SER A 152 -29.09 7.55 3.55
N LEU A 153 -28.61 8.67 3.01
CA LEU A 153 -29.43 9.85 2.71
C LEU A 153 -30.18 9.65 1.38
#